data_a9c30133c9fe990fe99b52580f6d5371
#
_entry.id   a9c30133c9fe990fe99b52580f6d5371
#
_cell.length_a   1.000
_cell.length_b   1.000
_cell.length_c   1.000
_cell.angle_alpha   90.00
_cell.angle_beta   90.00
_cell.angle_gamma   90.00
#
_symmetry.space_group_name_H-M   'P 1'
#
loop_
_entity.id
_entity.type
_entity.pdbx_description
1 polymer ?
#
loop_
_entity_poly.entity_id
_entity_poly.type
_entity_poly.pdbx_seq_one_letter_code
_entity_poly.pdbx_strand_id
1 'polypeptide(L)'
;MKGRVIVLGEIEGHEVAALLEDGRLEDLALDDDAAFTPGSILRGTVGRPVKGLGGVFVDLPEGQSGFLRAPKGLRPGQSILVQITGVAEEGKAFPLTQRLLFKSRYAIVTPDAPGLNVSRAIRDEDIRKDLTDLATEAMTGADESLGLILRSVCEEAAEDEIADDILQVRGLAEAVLKDVDGKPELLVDAPGPHELAWRDWGDADEVDESPEALDHHGVLDQLAALSGPEVRLEGGASMWIEATRAFVAVDVNTGPDTSPAAGLKASIAAARDLPRQLRLRGLGGMVLVDFAPCPKRDRHVLEQVLNKAFRADAGEASMAGWTPLGNFELARRRDRAALPGWVA
;
A
#
# COMPACT_ATOMS: atom_id res chain seq x y z
N MET A 1 -11.13 -0.62 -24.10
CA MET A 1 -11.54 -1.75 -23.25
C MET A 1 -12.36 -1.15 -22.11
N LYS A 2 -13.50 -1.69 -21.78
CA LYS A 2 -14.29 -1.23 -20.61
C LYS A 2 -14.23 -2.32 -19.56
N GLY A 3 -14.11 -1.91 -18.31
CA GLY A 3 -14.06 -2.84 -17.19
C GLY A 3 -12.68 -2.87 -16.50
N ARG A 4 -12.56 -3.80 -15.58
CA ARG A 4 -11.39 -3.98 -14.72
C ARG A 4 -10.60 -5.20 -15.18
N VAL A 5 -9.33 -5.01 -15.54
CA VAL A 5 -8.46 -6.07 -16.06
C VAL A 5 -7.20 -6.16 -15.18
N ILE A 6 -6.87 -7.37 -14.75
CA ILE A 6 -5.58 -7.68 -14.14
C ILE A 6 -4.69 -8.27 -15.23
N VAL A 7 -3.52 -7.68 -15.40
CA VAL A 7 -2.51 -8.11 -16.37
C VAL A 7 -1.30 -8.58 -15.59
N LEU A 8 -0.92 -9.85 -15.79
CA LEU A 8 0.25 -10.46 -15.17
C LEU A 8 1.29 -10.75 -16.24
N GLY A 9 2.56 -10.51 -15.93
CA GLY A 9 3.64 -10.77 -16.86
C GLY A 9 5.02 -10.56 -16.23
N GLU A 10 6.04 -10.54 -17.06
CA GLU A 10 7.42 -10.35 -16.64
C GLU A 10 8.12 -9.34 -17.55
N ILE A 11 9.01 -8.53 -16.97
CA ILE A 11 9.92 -7.63 -17.69
C ILE A 11 11.35 -7.97 -17.21
N GLU A 12 12.21 -8.37 -18.12
CA GLU A 12 13.62 -8.75 -17.82
C GLU A 12 13.75 -9.79 -16.68
N GLY A 13 12.75 -10.68 -16.52
CA GLY A 13 12.74 -11.72 -15.49
C GLY A 13 12.19 -11.26 -14.13
N HIS A 14 11.67 -10.04 -14.04
CA HIS A 14 10.97 -9.51 -12.87
C HIS A 14 9.46 -9.60 -13.04
N GLU A 15 8.77 -10.12 -12.04
CA GLU A 15 7.31 -10.17 -12.06
C GLU A 15 6.69 -8.76 -12.08
N VAL A 16 5.65 -8.62 -12.91
CA VAL A 16 4.85 -7.40 -13.02
C VAL A 16 3.38 -7.77 -12.94
N ALA A 17 2.65 -7.10 -12.07
CA ALA A 17 1.20 -7.13 -12.07
C ALA A 17 0.65 -5.71 -12.24
N ALA A 18 -0.26 -5.53 -13.19
CA ALA A 18 -0.89 -4.26 -13.49
C ALA A 18 -2.42 -4.38 -13.40
N LEU A 19 -3.04 -3.45 -12.70
CA LEU A 19 -4.49 -3.31 -12.65
C LEU A 19 -4.91 -2.17 -13.56
N LEU A 20 -5.74 -2.47 -14.54
CA LEU A 20 -6.33 -1.49 -15.45
C LEU A 20 -7.81 -1.27 -15.13
N GLU A 21 -8.25 -0.03 -15.13
CA GLU A 21 -9.66 0.37 -15.12
C GLU A 21 -9.97 1.15 -16.40
N ASP A 22 -10.88 0.63 -17.22
CA ASP A 22 -11.20 1.21 -18.53
C ASP A 22 -9.97 1.47 -19.42
N GLY A 23 -8.97 0.57 -19.35
CA GLY A 23 -7.70 0.67 -20.09
C GLY A 23 -6.67 1.63 -19.51
N ARG A 24 -6.94 2.25 -18.35
CA ARG A 24 -6.01 3.13 -17.64
C ARG A 24 -5.35 2.36 -16.49
N LEU A 25 -4.04 2.46 -16.38
CA LEU A 25 -3.29 1.85 -15.28
C LEU A 25 -3.70 2.48 -13.95
N GLU A 26 -4.36 1.70 -13.11
CA GLU A 26 -4.89 2.15 -11.82
C GLU A 26 -3.98 1.72 -10.67
N ASP A 27 -3.46 0.52 -10.71
CA ASP A 27 -2.51 0.03 -9.71
C ASP A 27 -1.40 -0.81 -10.35
N LEU A 28 -0.28 -0.96 -9.63
CA LEU A 28 0.92 -1.62 -10.12
C LEU A 28 1.65 -2.31 -8.95
N ALA A 29 2.02 -3.55 -9.15
CA ALA A 29 2.96 -4.27 -8.28
C ALA A 29 4.15 -4.73 -9.12
N LEU A 30 5.35 -4.50 -8.61
CA LEU A 30 6.62 -4.79 -9.27
C LEU A 30 7.50 -5.55 -8.30
N ASP A 31 8.31 -6.46 -8.84
CA ASP A 31 9.40 -7.07 -8.08
C ASP A 31 10.35 -6.00 -7.53
N ASP A 32 10.82 -6.24 -6.31
CA ASP A 32 11.76 -5.38 -5.60
C ASP A 32 12.97 -6.20 -5.17
N ASP A 33 14.17 -5.74 -5.50
CA ASP A 33 15.44 -6.35 -5.10
C ASP A 33 15.78 -6.13 -3.60
N ALA A 34 14.88 -5.53 -2.83
CA ALA A 34 15.10 -5.31 -1.40
C ALA A 34 15.15 -6.64 -0.64
N ALA A 35 16.03 -6.72 0.37
CA ALA A 35 16.13 -7.90 1.22
C ALA A 35 14.81 -8.30 1.88
N PHE A 36 13.97 -7.31 2.22
CA PHE A 36 12.64 -7.52 2.80
C PHE A 36 11.68 -6.45 2.29
N THR A 37 10.47 -6.86 1.94
CA THR A 37 9.40 -5.99 1.46
C THR A 37 8.31 -5.78 2.52
N PRO A 38 7.48 -4.73 2.39
CA PRO A 38 6.39 -4.48 3.32
C PRO A 38 5.41 -5.66 3.39
N GLY A 39 5.18 -6.14 4.60
CA GLY A 39 4.37 -7.34 4.85
C GLY A 39 5.16 -8.52 5.40
N SER A 40 6.47 -8.62 5.09
CA SER A 40 7.34 -9.66 5.63
C SER A 40 7.31 -9.70 7.16
N ILE A 41 7.23 -10.90 7.74
CA ILE A 41 7.27 -11.13 9.20
C ILE A 41 8.58 -11.81 9.56
N LEU A 42 9.29 -11.22 10.51
CA LEU A 42 10.62 -11.65 10.91
C LEU A 42 10.69 -11.84 12.42
N ARG A 43 11.56 -12.76 12.82
CA ARG A 43 12.13 -12.77 14.16
C ARG A 43 13.35 -11.87 14.17
N GLY A 44 13.43 -10.94 15.13
CA GLY A 44 14.56 -10.05 15.30
C GLY A 44 15.02 -9.99 16.75
N THR A 45 16.22 -9.45 16.96
CA THR A 45 16.79 -9.24 18.30
C THR A 45 16.80 -7.77 18.67
N VAL A 46 16.20 -7.45 19.81
CA VAL A 46 16.11 -6.07 20.31
C VAL A 46 17.48 -5.51 20.67
N GLY A 47 17.84 -4.41 20.06
CA GLY A 47 19.03 -3.65 20.38
C GLY A 47 18.87 -2.72 21.59
N ARG A 48 19.84 -1.84 21.79
CA ARG A 48 19.76 -0.84 22.87
C ARG A 48 18.81 0.31 22.53
N PRO A 49 18.01 0.81 23.49
CA PRO A 49 17.13 1.96 23.26
C PRO A 49 17.91 3.21 22.82
N VAL A 50 17.37 3.89 21.81
CA VAL A 50 17.91 5.15 21.31
C VAL A 50 17.01 6.28 21.78
N LYS A 51 17.38 6.90 22.93
CA LYS A 51 16.56 7.91 23.60
C LYS A 51 16.17 9.09 22.70
N GLY A 52 17.08 9.54 21.83
CA GLY A 52 16.82 10.67 20.92
C GLY A 52 15.83 10.37 19.79
N LEU A 53 15.60 9.09 19.47
CA LEU A 53 14.69 8.67 18.39
C LEU A 53 13.36 8.10 18.90
N GLY A 54 13.21 7.90 20.22
CA GLY A 54 11.99 7.36 20.81
C GLY A 54 11.70 5.91 20.41
N GLY A 55 12.73 5.09 20.15
CA GLY A 55 12.58 3.72 19.72
C GLY A 55 13.80 2.86 19.95
N VAL A 56 13.78 1.67 19.37
CA VAL A 56 14.90 0.71 19.42
C VAL A 56 15.22 0.23 18.00
N PHE A 57 16.50 -0.03 17.76
CA PHE A 57 16.89 -0.83 16.62
C PHE A 57 16.67 -2.31 16.94
N VAL A 58 16.33 -3.06 15.92
CA VAL A 58 16.15 -4.51 15.96
C VAL A 58 17.08 -5.11 14.93
N ASP A 59 17.93 -6.03 15.35
CA ASP A 59 18.82 -6.76 14.47
C ASP A 59 17.96 -7.79 13.71
N LEU A 60 17.97 -7.71 12.39
CA LEU A 60 17.23 -8.56 11.46
C LEU A 60 18.19 -9.58 10.79
N PRO A 61 17.65 -10.58 10.05
CA PRO A 61 18.49 -11.48 9.27
C PRO A 61 19.39 -10.74 8.27
N GLU A 62 20.40 -11.42 7.74
CA GLU A 62 21.31 -10.92 6.69
C GLU A 62 22.05 -9.63 7.06
N GLY A 63 22.20 -9.34 8.36
CA GLY A 63 22.85 -8.13 8.85
C GLY A 63 22.04 -6.86 8.65
N GLN A 64 20.77 -6.98 8.31
CA GLN A 64 19.85 -5.86 8.18
C GLN A 64 19.42 -5.31 9.56
N SER A 65 18.92 -4.09 9.58
CA SER A 65 18.45 -3.43 10.80
C SER A 65 17.06 -2.87 10.60
N GLY A 66 16.20 -3.09 11.58
CA GLY A 66 14.87 -2.48 11.65
C GLY A 66 14.77 -1.45 12.76
N PHE A 67 13.81 -0.54 12.68
CA PHE A 67 13.51 0.45 13.70
C PHE A 67 12.07 0.34 14.19
N LEU A 68 11.93 0.05 15.49
CA LEU A 68 10.64 -0.07 16.17
C LEU A 68 10.40 1.17 17.03
N ARG A 69 9.34 1.93 16.72
CA ARG A 69 8.97 3.14 17.46
C ARG A 69 8.21 2.81 18.74
N ALA A 70 8.49 3.59 19.79
CA ALA A 70 7.77 3.55 21.06
C ALA A 70 7.50 2.14 21.64
N PRO A 71 8.48 1.23 21.67
CA PRO A 71 8.29 -0.11 22.19
C PRO A 71 8.02 -0.04 23.71
N LYS A 72 7.14 -0.93 24.19
CA LYS A 72 6.87 -1.05 25.64
C LYS A 72 7.43 -2.37 26.17
N GLY A 73 8.15 -2.31 27.30
CA GLY A 73 8.55 -3.49 28.05
C GLY A 73 9.66 -4.35 27.42
N LEU A 74 10.25 -3.93 26.29
CA LEU A 74 11.29 -4.69 25.61
C LEU A 74 12.67 -4.52 26.31
N ARG A 75 13.45 -5.61 26.28
CA ARG A 75 14.81 -5.67 26.83
C ARG A 75 15.83 -5.90 25.72
N PRO A 76 17.02 -5.25 25.79
CA PRO A 76 18.11 -5.56 24.87
C PRO A 76 18.47 -7.05 24.90
N GLY A 77 18.66 -7.65 23.73
CA GLY A 77 18.92 -9.08 23.55
C GLY A 77 17.67 -9.96 23.52
N GLN A 78 16.48 -9.42 23.72
CA GLN A 78 15.23 -10.16 23.62
C GLN A 78 14.90 -10.47 22.15
N SER A 79 14.50 -11.72 21.87
CA SER A 79 13.88 -12.08 20.59
C SER A 79 12.44 -11.56 20.55
N ILE A 80 12.05 -11.03 19.41
CA ILE A 80 10.69 -10.54 19.16
C ILE A 80 10.25 -10.85 17.72
N LEU A 81 8.96 -10.97 17.53
CA LEU A 81 8.36 -10.98 16.20
C LEU A 81 8.03 -9.55 15.75
N VAL A 82 8.37 -9.24 14.53
CA VAL A 82 8.14 -7.92 13.93
C VAL A 82 7.69 -8.08 12.48
N GLN A 83 6.93 -7.09 11.99
CA GLN A 83 6.53 -7.02 10.59
C GLN A 83 7.06 -5.73 9.97
N ILE A 84 7.58 -5.86 8.74
CA ILE A 84 7.98 -4.71 7.92
C ILE A 84 6.71 -3.93 7.52
N THR A 85 6.73 -2.62 7.75
CA THR A 85 5.55 -1.79 7.50
C THR A 85 5.71 -0.81 6.35
N GLY A 86 6.89 -0.73 5.77
CA GLY A 86 7.18 0.20 4.67
C GLY A 86 8.58 -0.01 4.14
N VAL A 87 8.89 0.66 3.05
CA VAL A 87 10.18 0.60 2.39
C VAL A 87 11.23 1.39 3.17
N ALA A 88 12.42 0.81 3.34
CA ALA A 88 13.54 1.50 3.93
C ALA A 88 14.16 2.47 2.92
N GLU A 89 14.40 3.72 3.33
CA GLU A 89 15.22 4.64 2.57
C GLU A 89 16.69 4.19 2.62
N GLU A 90 17.44 4.52 1.58
CA GLU A 90 18.87 4.17 1.50
C GLU A 90 19.63 4.56 2.77
N GLY A 91 20.32 3.61 3.39
CA GLY A 91 21.07 3.79 4.62
C GLY A 91 20.24 3.94 5.88
N LYS A 92 18.93 3.71 5.82
CA LYS A 92 18.03 3.71 6.98
C LYS A 92 17.54 2.29 7.31
N ALA A 93 17.15 2.11 8.58
CA ALA A 93 16.58 0.87 9.07
C ALA A 93 15.14 0.68 8.55
N PHE A 94 14.74 -0.58 8.36
CA PHE A 94 13.36 -0.94 7.98
C PHE A 94 12.36 -0.48 9.05
N PRO A 95 11.24 0.17 8.69
CA PRO A 95 10.20 0.52 9.64
C PRO A 95 9.46 -0.74 10.10
N LEU A 96 9.38 -0.93 11.43
CA LEU A 96 8.82 -2.13 12.04
C LEU A 96 7.57 -1.87 12.87
N THR A 97 6.75 -2.90 13.01
CA THR A 97 5.67 -2.99 13.99
C THR A 97 5.68 -4.35 14.68
N GLN A 98 5.20 -4.40 15.93
CA GLN A 98 4.87 -5.65 16.63
C GLN A 98 3.41 -6.08 16.40
N ARG A 99 2.59 -5.22 15.82
CA ARG A 99 1.21 -5.58 15.43
C ARG A 99 1.28 -6.36 14.12
N LEU A 100 1.34 -7.68 14.25
CA LEU A 100 1.38 -8.57 13.10
C LEU A 100 0.00 -8.65 12.45
N LEU A 101 -0.01 -8.74 11.13
CA LEU A 101 -1.19 -8.98 10.31
C LEU A 101 -0.87 -10.12 9.35
N PHE A 102 -1.57 -11.22 9.48
CA PHE A 102 -1.49 -12.33 8.54
C PHE A 102 -2.62 -12.20 7.54
N LYS A 103 -2.29 -11.78 6.33
CA LYS A 103 -3.28 -11.48 5.28
C LYS A 103 -3.31 -12.59 4.26
N SER A 104 -4.51 -13.05 3.95
CA SER A 104 -4.81 -13.88 2.79
C SER A 104 -5.84 -13.21 1.87
N ARG A 105 -6.37 -13.90 0.89
CA ARG A 105 -7.38 -13.36 -0.03
C ARG A 105 -8.66 -12.97 0.70
N TYR A 106 -9.19 -13.84 1.54
CA TYR A 106 -10.49 -13.68 2.19
C TYR A 106 -10.40 -13.17 3.63
N ALA A 107 -9.26 -13.38 4.29
CA ALA A 107 -9.14 -13.17 5.72
C ALA A 107 -7.90 -12.37 6.14
N ILE A 108 -7.97 -11.74 7.31
CA ILE A 108 -6.83 -11.16 8.01
C ILE A 108 -6.89 -11.64 9.45
N VAL A 109 -5.90 -12.45 9.86
CA VAL A 109 -5.74 -12.82 11.27
C VAL A 109 -4.93 -11.76 11.99
N THR A 110 -5.44 -11.31 13.14
CA THR A 110 -4.89 -10.21 13.93
C THR A 110 -4.53 -10.67 15.33
N PRO A 111 -3.26 -11.03 15.59
CA PRO A 111 -2.79 -11.34 16.95
C PRO A 111 -2.96 -10.15 17.90
N ASP A 112 -3.22 -10.43 19.18
CA ASP A 112 -3.44 -9.43 20.24
C ASP A 112 -4.57 -8.41 19.98
N ALA A 113 -5.47 -8.75 19.04
CA ALA A 113 -6.65 -7.94 18.71
C ALA A 113 -7.88 -8.87 18.52
N PRO A 114 -8.36 -9.51 19.60
CA PRO A 114 -9.43 -10.51 19.51
C PRO A 114 -10.74 -9.91 18.99
N GLY A 115 -11.54 -10.75 18.38
CA GLY A 115 -12.86 -10.44 17.85
C GLY A 115 -13.00 -10.83 16.38
N LEU A 116 -14.25 -11.13 15.99
CA LEU A 116 -14.60 -11.46 14.61
C LEU A 116 -15.25 -10.23 13.95
N ASN A 117 -14.73 -9.84 12.82
CA ASN A 117 -15.20 -8.68 12.08
C ASN A 117 -15.43 -9.04 10.62
N VAL A 118 -16.51 -8.50 10.05
CA VAL A 118 -16.79 -8.56 8.61
C VAL A 118 -16.61 -7.19 8.00
N SER A 119 -15.99 -7.11 6.83
CA SER A 119 -15.77 -5.85 6.12
C SER A 119 -17.02 -4.97 6.09
N ARG A 120 -16.85 -3.68 6.33
CA ARG A 120 -17.96 -2.71 6.27
C ARG A 120 -18.44 -2.43 4.85
N ALA A 121 -17.72 -2.88 3.84
CA ALA A 121 -18.11 -2.78 2.44
C ALA A 121 -19.29 -3.72 2.14
N ILE A 122 -19.32 -4.91 2.77
CA ILE A 122 -20.44 -5.85 2.71
C ILE A 122 -21.60 -5.26 3.50
N ARG A 123 -22.69 -4.91 2.83
CA ARG A 123 -23.83 -4.20 3.44
C ARG A 123 -25.02 -5.11 3.68
N ASP A 124 -25.10 -6.24 2.99
CA ASP A 124 -26.17 -7.22 3.14
C ASP A 124 -26.07 -7.89 4.51
N GLU A 125 -27.13 -7.75 5.31
CA GLU A 125 -27.16 -8.25 6.71
C GLU A 125 -27.23 -9.79 6.77
N ASP A 126 -27.84 -10.46 5.79
CA ASP A 126 -27.92 -11.91 5.73
C ASP A 126 -26.54 -12.49 5.39
N ILE A 127 -25.87 -11.95 4.36
CA ILE A 127 -24.49 -12.34 4.01
C ILE A 127 -23.54 -12.09 5.20
N ARG A 128 -23.65 -10.93 5.86
CA ARG A 128 -22.83 -10.63 7.04
C ARG A 128 -23.01 -11.63 8.16
N LYS A 129 -24.25 -12.10 8.38
CA LYS A 129 -24.57 -13.09 9.38
C LYS A 129 -23.96 -14.44 9.02
N ASP A 130 -24.16 -14.91 7.79
CA ASP A 130 -23.63 -16.19 7.30
C ASP A 130 -22.10 -16.22 7.38
N LEU A 131 -21.43 -15.14 6.95
CA LEU A 131 -19.99 -14.95 7.08
C LEU A 131 -19.51 -14.92 8.55
N THR A 132 -20.30 -14.36 9.46
CA THR A 132 -19.97 -14.36 10.89
C THR A 132 -20.08 -15.76 11.50
N ASP A 133 -21.10 -16.52 11.10
CA ASP A 133 -21.31 -17.89 11.54
C ASP A 133 -20.17 -18.78 11.02
N LEU A 134 -19.80 -18.67 9.75
CA LEU A 134 -18.66 -19.34 9.12
C LEU A 134 -17.34 -19.03 9.84
N ALA A 135 -17.08 -17.74 10.08
CA ALA A 135 -15.88 -17.28 10.79
C ALA A 135 -15.82 -17.85 12.23
N THR A 136 -16.96 -17.92 12.89
CA THR A 136 -17.06 -18.49 14.25
C THR A 136 -16.71 -19.98 14.26
N GLU A 137 -17.20 -20.73 13.28
CA GLU A 137 -16.88 -22.14 13.11
C GLU A 137 -15.39 -22.34 12.80
N ALA A 138 -14.85 -21.64 11.80
CA ALA A 138 -13.46 -21.74 11.37
C ALA A 138 -12.46 -21.31 12.47
N MET A 139 -12.85 -20.42 13.39
CA MET A 139 -12.04 -19.99 14.52
C MET A 139 -12.23 -20.85 15.78
N THR A 140 -13.05 -21.89 15.72
CA THR A 140 -13.24 -22.81 16.87
C THR A 140 -11.91 -23.47 17.25
N GLY A 141 -11.54 -23.37 18.55
CA GLY A 141 -10.28 -23.89 19.07
C GLY A 141 -9.04 -23.04 18.75
N ALA A 142 -9.18 -21.86 18.14
CA ALA A 142 -8.10 -20.90 18.03
C ALA A 142 -7.72 -20.30 19.38
N ASP A 143 -6.50 -19.74 19.50
CA ASP A 143 -6.10 -18.95 20.66
C ASP A 143 -7.03 -17.74 20.82
N GLU A 144 -7.49 -17.48 22.05
CA GLU A 144 -8.44 -16.40 22.38
C GLU A 144 -7.87 -14.99 22.08
N SER A 145 -6.56 -14.84 21.95
CA SER A 145 -5.91 -13.59 21.58
C SER A 145 -6.01 -13.27 20.09
N LEU A 146 -6.37 -14.26 19.26
CA LEU A 146 -6.48 -14.07 17.82
C LEU A 146 -7.82 -13.44 17.43
N GLY A 147 -7.76 -12.37 16.65
CA GLY A 147 -8.92 -11.83 15.95
C GLY A 147 -8.90 -12.19 14.47
N LEU A 148 -10.05 -12.04 13.83
CA LEU A 148 -10.26 -12.28 12.41
C LEU A 148 -11.04 -11.14 11.79
N ILE A 149 -10.61 -10.70 10.59
CA ILE A 149 -11.36 -9.76 9.77
C ILE A 149 -11.61 -10.43 8.42
N LEU A 150 -12.88 -10.65 8.08
CA LEU A 150 -13.27 -11.07 6.73
C LEU A 150 -13.29 -9.87 5.78
N ARG A 151 -12.68 -10.06 4.60
CA ARG A 151 -12.50 -9.01 3.60
C ARG A 151 -13.75 -8.88 2.71
N SER A 152 -13.86 -7.79 1.94
CA SER A 152 -15.02 -7.55 1.09
C SER A 152 -15.21 -8.58 -0.02
N VAL A 153 -14.13 -9.17 -0.50
CA VAL A 153 -14.16 -10.22 -1.53
C VAL A 153 -14.92 -11.49 -1.08
N CYS A 154 -15.17 -11.67 0.21
CA CYS A 154 -16.02 -12.76 0.71
C CYS A 154 -17.49 -12.64 0.29
N GLU A 155 -17.95 -11.47 -0.17
CA GLU A 155 -19.37 -11.25 -0.54
C GLU A 155 -19.82 -12.14 -1.69
N GLU A 156 -18.91 -12.47 -2.62
CA GLU A 156 -19.20 -13.26 -3.82
C GLU A 156 -18.47 -14.61 -3.86
N ALA A 157 -17.71 -14.95 -2.80
CA ALA A 157 -16.91 -16.16 -2.74
C ALA A 157 -17.68 -17.36 -2.17
N ALA A 158 -17.26 -18.57 -2.52
CA ALA A 158 -17.81 -19.79 -1.96
C ALA A 158 -17.42 -19.98 -0.49
N GLU A 159 -18.34 -20.47 0.33
CA GLU A 159 -18.12 -20.64 1.78
C GLU A 159 -16.95 -21.58 2.09
N ASP A 160 -16.78 -22.64 1.32
CA ASP A 160 -15.68 -23.61 1.47
C ASP A 160 -14.32 -22.99 1.18
N GLU A 161 -14.22 -22.13 0.14
CA GLU A 161 -12.99 -21.38 -0.17
C GLU A 161 -12.63 -20.42 0.98
N ILE A 162 -13.62 -19.71 1.52
CA ILE A 162 -13.41 -18.79 2.65
C ILE A 162 -12.96 -19.55 3.89
N ALA A 163 -13.61 -20.70 4.21
CA ALA A 163 -13.28 -21.52 5.36
C ALA A 163 -11.85 -22.08 5.26
N ASP A 164 -11.47 -22.60 4.11
CA ASP A 164 -10.14 -23.15 3.87
C ASP A 164 -9.06 -22.06 4.00
N ASP A 165 -9.29 -20.88 3.46
CA ASP A 165 -8.39 -19.73 3.57
C ASP A 165 -8.21 -19.27 5.03
N ILE A 166 -9.31 -19.19 5.79
CA ILE A 166 -9.25 -18.88 7.24
C ILE A 166 -8.39 -19.90 7.97
N LEU A 167 -8.62 -21.20 7.73
CA LEU A 167 -7.89 -22.28 8.41
C LEU A 167 -6.39 -22.22 8.07
N GLN A 168 -6.03 -21.95 6.83
CA GLN A 168 -4.63 -21.83 6.39
C GLN A 168 -3.94 -20.62 7.03
N VAL A 169 -4.53 -19.42 6.93
CA VAL A 169 -3.91 -18.20 7.49
C VAL A 169 -3.88 -18.22 9.03
N ARG A 170 -4.87 -18.84 9.68
CA ARG A 170 -4.86 -19.07 11.11
C ARG A 170 -3.73 -20.03 11.50
N GLY A 171 -3.60 -21.16 10.81
CA GLY A 171 -2.54 -22.14 11.06
C GLY A 171 -1.15 -21.52 10.91
N LEU A 172 -0.94 -20.69 9.88
CA LEU A 172 0.28 -19.91 9.71
C LEU A 172 0.54 -18.97 10.89
N ALA A 173 -0.46 -18.20 11.30
CA ALA A 173 -0.34 -17.28 12.43
C ALA A 173 0.01 -18.02 13.73
N GLU A 174 -0.68 -19.12 14.05
CA GLU A 174 -0.41 -19.93 15.22
C GLU A 174 1.00 -20.55 15.22
N ALA A 175 1.51 -20.96 14.06
CA ALA A 175 2.86 -21.49 13.91
C ALA A 175 3.92 -20.41 14.16
N VAL A 176 3.78 -19.25 13.51
CA VAL A 176 4.71 -18.12 13.65
C VAL A 176 4.71 -17.58 15.08
N LEU A 177 3.56 -17.44 15.72
CA LEU A 177 3.47 -16.94 17.09
C LEU A 177 4.11 -17.85 18.13
N LYS A 178 4.26 -19.14 17.84
CA LYS A 178 5.01 -20.09 18.70
C LYS A 178 6.51 -20.03 18.48
N ASP A 179 6.96 -19.48 17.34
CA ASP A 179 8.38 -19.41 16.94
C ASP A 179 9.03 -18.07 17.29
N VAL A 180 8.88 -17.64 18.54
CA VAL A 180 9.44 -16.35 19.04
C VAL A 180 10.92 -16.46 19.37
N ASP A 181 11.36 -17.60 19.91
CA ASP A 181 12.69 -17.79 20.43
C ASP A 181 13.67 -18.27 19.35
N GLY A 182 14.80 -17.59 19.20
CA GLY A 182 15.81 -17.99 18.23
C GLY A 182 16.66 -16.83 17.72
N LYS A 183 17.46 -17.11 16.71
CA LYS A 183 18.24 -16.10 15.99
C LYS A 183 17.31 -15.30 15.05
N PRO A 184 17.75 -14.11 14.61
CA PRO A 184 17.04 -13.38 13.56
C PRO A 184 16.79 -14.26 12.32
N GLU A 185 15.55 -14.30 11.82
CA GLU A 185 15.11 -15.15 10.72
C GLU A 185 13.89 -14.55 10.02
N LEU A 186 13.79 -14.72 8.69
CA LEU A 186 12.57 -14.45 7.92
C LEU A 186 11.61 -15.62 8.13
N LEU A 187 10.44 -15.36 8.71
CA LEU A 187 9.44 -16.39 9.03
C LEU A 187 8.31 -16.45 7.99
N VAL A 188 7.91 -15.29 7.48
CA VAL A 188 6.91 -15.17 6.40
C VAL A 188 7.40 -14.10 5.43
N ASP A 189 7.60 -14.49 4.20
CA ASP A 189 7.90 -13.55 3.16
C ASP A 189 6.65 -12.75 2.74
N ALA A 190 6.84 -11.55 2.23
CA ALA A 190 5.74 -10.81 1.63
C ALA A 190 5.42 -11.42 0.25
N PRO A 191 4.16 -11.32 -0.21
CA PRO A 191 3.78 -11.84 -1.52
C PRO A 191 4.52 -11.12 -2.65
N GLY A 192 4.89 -11.86 -3.67
CA GLY A 192 5.35 -11.31 -4.94
C GLY A 192 4.22 -10.56 -5.68
N PRO A 193 4.54 -9.90 -6.81
CA PRO A 193 3.56 -9.08 -7.54
C PRO A 193 2.31 -9.84 -7.97
N HIS A 194 2.46 -11.05 -8.51
CA HIS A 194 1.32 -11.86 -8.98
C HIS A 194 0.45 -12.32 -7.81
N GLU A 195 1.06 -12.80 -6.73
CA GLU A 195 0.34 -13.21 -5.52
C GLU A 195 -0.36 -12.01 -4.86
N LEU A 196 0.30 -10.84 -4.82
CA LEU A 196 -0.29 -9.60 -4.29
C LEU A 196 -1.52 -9.19 -5.11
N ALA A 197 -1.44 -9.26 -6.44
CA ALA A 197 -2.56 -8.96 -7.32
C ALA A 197 -3.74 -9.89 -7.05
N TRP A 198 -3.49 -11.21 -7.00
CA TRP A 198 -4.52 -12.19 -6.68
C TRP A 198 -5.13 -11.96 -5.29
N ARG A 199 -4.30 -11.65 -4.30
CA ARG A 199 -4.74 -11.45 -2.92
C ARG A 199 -5.52 -10.15 -2.71
N ASP A 200 -5.03 -9.03 -3.27
CA ASP A 200 -5.48 -7.70 -2.86
C ASP A 200 -6.34 -6.96 -3.89
N TRP A 201 -6.30 -7.31 -5.19
CA TRP A 201 -7.04 -6.55 -6.18
C TRP A 201 -8.48 -7.01 -6.41
N GLY A 202 -8.92 -8.10 -5.77
CA GLY A 202 -10.31 -8.54 -5.78
C GLY A 202 -10.82 -8.84 -7.18
N ASP A 203 -12.10 -8.56 -7.41
CA ASP A 203 -12.78 -8.97 -8.64
C ASP A 203 -12.34 -8.14 -9.84
N ALA A 204 -11.89 -8.83 -10.88
CA ALA A 204 -11.60 -8.29 -12.19
C ALA A 204 -12.52 -8.96 -13.22
N ASP A 205 -12.92 -8.20 -14.24
CA ASP A 205 -13.71 -8.75 -15.36
C ASP A 205 -12.86 -9.72 -16.19
N GLU A 206 -11.53 -9.53 -16.17
CA GLU A 206 -10.58 -10.33 -16.94
C GLU A 206 -9.24 -10.41 -16.19
N VAL A 207 -8.58 -11.57 -16.26
CA VAL A 207 -7.20 -11.78 -15.87
C VAL A 207 -6.44 -12.29 -17.08
N ASP A 208 -5.45 -11.54 -17.58
CA ASP A 208 -4.62 -11.94 -18.72
C ASP A 208 -3.20 -12.23 -18.25
N GLU A 209 -2.80 -13.51 -18.41
CA GLU A 209 -1.46 -14.04 -18.09
C GLU A 209 -0.71 -14.47 -19.36
N SER A 210 -1.18 -14.06 -20.54
CA SER A 210 -0.53 -14.42 -21.79
C SER A 210 0.85 -13.76 -21.90
N PRO A 211 1.80 -14.36 -22.61
CA PRO A 211 3.16 -13.82 -22.73
C PRO A 211 3.23 -12.38 -23.29
N GLU A 212 2.19 -11.97 -24.03
CA GLU A 212 2.11 -10.65 -24.67
C GLU A 212 1.12 -9.72 -23.93
N ALA A 213 0.61 -10.12 -22.77
CA ALA A 213 -0.44 -9.39 -22.04
C ALA A 213 -0.04 -7.95 -21.73
N LEU A 214 1.19 -7.70 -21.26
CA LEU A 214 1.68 -6.36 -20.94
C LEU A 214 1.67 -5.41 -22.14
N ASP A 215 2.05 -5.91 -23.32
CA ASP A 215 2.03 -5.14 -24.58
C ASP A 215 0.62 -4.99 -25.11
N HIS A 216 -0.15 -6.10 -25.18
CA HIS A 216 -1.53 -6.14 -25.67
C HIS A 216 -2.42 -5.12 -24.95
N HIS A 217 -2.29 -5.01 -23.65
CA HIS A 217 -3.07 -4.07 -22.82
C HIS A 217 -2.43 -2.67 -22.72
N GLY A 218 -1.31 -2.42 -23.41
CA GLY A 218 -0.61 -1.12 -23.40
C GLY A 218 -0.03 -0.76 -22.04
N VAL A 219 0.31 -1.76 -21.21
CA VAL A 219 0.93 -1.56 -19.89
C VAL A 219 2.33 -1.01 -20.05
N LEU A 220 3.11 -1.51 -21.02
CA LEU A 220 4.49 -1.08 -21.26
C LEU A 220 4.57 0.42 -21.57
N ASP A 221 3.68 0.95 -22.42
CA ASP A 221 3.62 2.37 -22.74
C ASP A 221 3.29 3.22 -21.51
N GLN A 222 2.37 2.74 -20.66
CA GLN A 222 1.99 3.43 -19.44
C GLN A 222 3.11 3.40 -18.40
N LEU A 223 3.86 2.30 -18.29
CA LEU A 223 5.06 2.20 -17.45
C LEU A 223 6.14 3.17 -17.91
N ALA A 224 6.44 3.20 -19.21
CA ALA A 224 7.40 4.15 -19.77
C ALA A 224 7.01 5.61 -19.48
N ALA A 225 5.71 5.94 -19.53
CA ALA A 225 5.22 7.27 -19.16
C ALA A 225 5.39 7.58 -17.66
N LEU A 226 5.38 6.58 -16.77
CA LEU A 226 5.63 6.79 -15.33
C LEU A 226 7.08 7.14 -15.02
N SER A 227 8.04 6.75 -15.85
CA SER A 227 9.46 7.08 -15.68
C SER A 227 9.75 8.57 -15.83
N GLY A 228 8.91 9.29 -16.59
CA GLY A 228 9.01 10.74 -16.71
C GLY A 228 8.28 11.49 -15.59
N PRO A 229 8.70 12.73 -15.29
CA PRO A 229 8.07 13.54 -14.25
C PRO A 229 6.72 14.11 -14.67
N GLU A 230 6.45 14.26 -15.97
CA GLU A 230 5.26 14.91 -16.49
C GLU A 230 4.04 13.99 -16.47
N VAL A 231 2.94 14.49 -15.94
CA VAL A 231 1.61 13.88 -16.00
C VAL A 231 0.68 14.82 -16.75
N ARG A 232 0.17 14.35 -17.88
CA ARG A 232 -0.83 15.10 -18.65
C ARG A 232 -2.19 15.00 -18.00
N LEU A 233 -2.86 16.12 -17.84
CA LEU A 233 -4.17 16.25 -17.24
C LEU A 233 -5.22 16.65 -18.28
N GLU A 234 -6.49 16.52 -17.91
CA GLU A 234 -7.60 16.96 -18.75
C GLU A 234 -7.49 18.46 -19.11
N GLY A 235 -7.93 18.82 -20.31
CA GLY A 235 -7.96 20.21 -20.77
C GLY A 235 -6.58 20.79 -21.17
N GLY A 236 -5.56 19.94 -21.32
CA GLY A 236 -4.19 20.38 -21.68
C GLY A 236 -3.39 20.91 -20.50
N ALA A 237 -3.88 20.77 -19.30
CA ALA A 237 -3.12 21.00 -18.06
C ALA A 237 -2.09 19.89 -17.83
N SER A 238 -1.12 20.12 -16.97
CA SER A 238 -0.15 19.11 -16.55
C SER A 238 0.22 19.25 -15.08
N MET A 239 0.73 18.18 -14.49
CA MET A 239 1.48 18.24 -13.25
C MET A 239 2.84 17.57 -13.43
N TRP A 240 3.84 18.09 -12.76
CA TRP A 240 5.20 17.55 -12.72
C TRP A 240 5.44 17.00 -11.33
N ILE A 241 5.92 15.75 -11.25
CA ILE A 241 6.16 15.07 -9.99
C ILE A 241 7.63 14.68 -9.93
N GLU A 242 8.37 15.28 -9.02
CA GLU A 242 9.81 15.11 -8.89
C GLU A 242 10.17 14.70 -7.46
N ALA A 243 10.84 13.57 -7.32
CA ALA A 243 11.36 13.12 -6.05
C ALA A 243 12.70 13.78 -5.76
N THR A 244 12.80 14.45 -4.63
CA THR A 244 14.07 14.91 -4.07
C THR A 244 14.46 14.04 -2.88
N ARG A 245 15.67 14.24 -2.35
CA ARG A 245 16.09 13.53 -1.12
C ARG A 245 15.22 13.86 0.09
N ALA A 246 14.62 15.03 0.14
CA ALA A 246 13.89 15.53 1.31
C ALA A 246 12.37 15.36 1.20
N PHE A 247 11.82 15.57 0.01
CA PHE A 247 10.39 15.57 -0.24
C PHE A 247 10.09 15.33 -1.73
N VAL A 248 8.83 15.03 -2.02
CA VAL A 248 8.31 14.98 -3.39
C VAL A 248 7.75 16.36 -3.72
N ALA A 249 8.27 16.98 -4.78
CA ALA A 249 7.75 18.23 -5.32
C ALA A 249 6.71 17.95 -6.41
N VAL A 250 5.61 18.69 -6.38
CA VAL A 250 4.55 18.62 -7.39
C VAL A 250 4.24 20.02 -7.87
N ASP A 251 4.38 20.29 -9.20
CA ASP A 251 4.07 21.55 -9.83
C ASP A 251 2.89 21.38 -10.80
N VAL A 252 1.87 22.22 -10.70
CA VAL A 252 0.62 22.11 -11.47
C VAL A 252 0.47 23.30 -12.42
N ASN A 253 0.36 23.00 -13.72
CA ASN A 253 0.31 23.98 -14.80
C ASN A 253 -1.02 23.91 -15.57
N THR A 254 -1.56 25.10 -15.94
CA THR A 254 -2.85 25.22 -16.67
C THR A 254 -2.75 24.88 -18.16
N GLY A 255 -1.55 24.84 -18.71
CA GLY A 255 -1.35 24.71 -20.14
C GLY A 255 -1.92 25.92 -20.93
N PRO A 256 -2.56 25.68 -22.09
CA PRO A 256 -3.04 26.75 -22.95
C PRO A 256 -4.34 27.45 -22.50
N ASP A 257 -5.04 26.94 -21.47
CA ASP A 257 -6.25 27.58 -20.95
C ASP A 257 -5.89 28.86 -20.18
N THR A 258 -6.35 30.01 -20.69
CA THR A 258 -6.15 31.33 -20.09
C THR A 258 -7.41 31.85 -19.39
N SER A 259 -8.45 31.02 -19.22
CA SER A 259 -9.68 31.43 -18.57
C SER A 259 -9.47 31.73 -17.09
N PRO A 260 -10.28 32.61 -16.47
CA PRO A 260 -10.20 32.87 -15.02
C PRO A 260 -10.36 31.65 -14.13
N ALA A 261 -10.96 30.57 -14.65
CA ALA A 261 -11.14 29.30 -13.94
C ALA A 261 -10.05 28.27 -14.23
N ALA A 262 -9.09 28.56 -15.12
CA ALA A 262 -8.06 27.61 -15.57
C ALA A 262 -7.27 27.04 -14.40
N GLY A 263 -6.76 27.88 -13.50
CA GLY A 263 -5.98 27.45 -12.36
C GLY A 263 -6.75 26.50 -11.43
N LEU A 264 -8.00 26.80 -11.11
CA LEU A 264 -8.82 25.92 -10.27
C LEU A 264 -9.15 24.61 -10.97
N LYS A 265 -9.45 24.61 -12.28
CA LYS A 265 -9.72 23.39 -13.04
C LYS A 265 -8.49 22.46 -13.08
N ALA A 266 -7.31 23.01 -13.43
CA ALA A 266 -6.06 22.27 -13.46
C ALA A 266 -5.73 21.68 -12.09
N SER A 267 -5.85 22.47 -11.03
CA SER A 267 -5.60 22.05 -9.65
C SER A 267 -6.57 20.97 -9.18
N ILE A 268 -7.86 21.02 -9.56
CA ILE A 268 -8.83 19.97 -9.25
C ILE A 268 -8.49 18.67 -9.99
N ALA A 269 -8.09 18.74 -11.28
CA ALA A 269 -7.67 17.58 -12.04
C ALA A 269 -6.42 16.93 -11.43
N ALA A 270 -5.42 17.72 -11.08
CA ALA A 270 -4.22 17.26 -10.39
C ALA A 270 -4.55 16.64 -9.02
N ALA A 271 -5.36 17.30 -8.20
CA ALA A 271 -5.74 16.80 -6.87
C ALA A 271 -6.48 15.46 -6.91
N ARG A 272 -7.22 15.16 -7.97
CA ARG A 272 -7.90 13.87 -8.18
C ARG A 272 -6.94 12.76 -8.55
N ASP A 273 -5.94 13.05 -9.39
CA ASP A 273 -5.01 12.05 -9.92
C ASP A 273 -3.75 11.87 -9.06
N LEU A 274 -3.41 12.84 -8.23
CA LEU A 274 -2.18 12.85 -7.43
C LEU A 274 -2.00 11.57 -6.56
N PRO A 275 -3.01 11.06 -5.82
CA PRO A 275 -2.84 9.85 -5.03
C PRO A 275 -2.41 8.65 -5.88
N ARG A 276 -3.09 8.44 -7.02
CA ARG A 276 -2.78 7.38 -7.97
C ARG A 276 -1.35 7.53 -8.54
N GLN A 277 -0.96 8.72 -8.93
CA GLN A 277 0.36 8.99 -9.48
C GLN A 277 1.48 8.74 -8.46
N LEU A 278 1.26 9.10 -7.20
CA LEU A 278 2.19 8.81 -6.12
C LEU A 278 2.27 7.29 -5.85
N ARG A 279 1.14 6.59 -5.89
CA ARG A 279 1.07 5.14 -5.71
C ARG A 279 1.80 4.40 -6.83
N LEU A 280 1.52 4.72 -8.09
CA LEU A 280 2.13 4.09 -9.24
C LEU A 280 3.65 4.30 -9.32
N ARG A 281 4.16 5.42 -8.81
CA ARG A 281 5.59 5.72 -8.75
C ARG A 281 6.27 5.27 -7.46
N GLY A 282 5.54 4.66 -6.52
CA GLY A 282 6.06 4.30 -5.21
C GLY A 282 6.58 5.50 -4.40
N LEU A 283 5.99 6.68 -4.58
CA LEU A 283 6.44 7.90 -3.92
C LEU A 283 5.69 8.17 -2.62
N GLY A 284 6.45 8.45 -1.57
CA GLY A 284 5.92 8.76 -0.24
C GLY A 284 6.85 9.67 0.56
N GLY A 285 6.52 9.87 1.83
CA GLY A 285 7.16 10.87 2.68
C GLY A 285 6.45 12.20 2.62
N MET A 286 7.17 13.30 2.80
CA MET A 286 6.63 14.65 2.67
C MET A 286 6.40 14.96 1.19
N VAL A 287 5.22 15.49 0.87
CA VAL A 287 4.85 15.93 -0.48
C VAL A 287 4.46 17.41 -0.41
N LEU A 288 5.07 18.21 -1.27
CA LEU A 288 4.81 19.63 -1.41
C LEU A 288 4.19 19.88 -2.78
N VAL A 289 2.98 20.46 -2.80
CA VAL A 289 2.23 20.72 -4.03
C VAL A 289 2.12 22.21 -4.25
N ASP A 290 2.69 22.68 -5.37
CA ASP A 290 2.47 24.01 -5.90
C ASP A 290 1.31 23.96 -6.91
N PHE A 291 0.15 24.33 -6.46
CA PHE A 291 -1.05 24.35 -7.30
C PHE A 291 -1.06 25.56 -8.22
N ALA A 292 -1.62 25.39 -9.42
CA ALA A 292 -1.84 26.50 -10.34
C ALA A 292 -2.57 27.66 -9.64
N PRO A 293 -2.25 28.92 -9.96
CA PRO A 293 -2.80 30.08 -9.27
C PRO A 293 -4.32 30.08 -9.24
N CYS A 294 -4.88 30.10 -8.04
CA CYS A 294 -6.32 30.18 -7.81
C CYS A 294 -6.63 31.14 -6.66
N PRO A 295 -7.83 31.74 -6.63
CA PRO A 295 -8.25 32.62 -5.53
C PRO A 295 -8.21 31.90 -4.17
N LYS A 296 -7.75 32.57 -3.12
CA LYS A 296 -7.69 31.99 -1.76
C LYS A 296 -9.03 31.43 -1.28
N ARG A 297 -10.14 32.04 -1.69
CA ARG A 297 -11.49 31.57 -1.36
C ARG A 297 -11.80 30.18 -1.94
N ASP A 298 -11.08 29.74 -2.97
CA ASP A 298 -11.33 28.46 -3.66
C ASP A 298 -10.43 27.33 -3.11
N ARG A 299 -9.48 27.64 -2.21
CA ARG A 299 -8.57 26.65 -1.59
C ARG A 299 -9.30 25.55 -0.84
N HIS A 300 -10.43 25.90 -0.18
CA HIS A 300 -11.25 24.90 0.52
C HIS A 300 -11.82 23.83 -0.43
N VAL A 301 -12.09 24.17 -1.69
CA VAL A 301 -12.54 23.21 -2.70
C VAL A 301 -11.41 22.22 -3.02
N LEU A 302 -10.17 22.70 -3.16
CA LEU A 302 -9.01 21.84 -3.38
C LEU A 302 -8.76 20.92 -2.20
N GLU A 303 -8.86 21.42 -0.96
CA GLU A 303 -8.75 20.59 0.26
C GLU A 303 -9.81 19.49 0.30
N GLN A 304 -11.05 19.79 -0.07
CA GLN A 304 -12.12 18.79 -0.13
C GLN A 304 -11.84 17.72 -1.20
N VAL A 305 -11.38 18.13 -2.38
CA VAL A 305 -11.02 17.19 -3.48
C VAL A 305 -9.86 16.31 -3.07
N LEU A 306 -8.77 16.90 -2.53
CA LEU A 306 -7.62 16.16 -2.03
C LEU A 306 -8.02 15.13 -0.96
N ASN A 307 -8.74 15.59 0.08
CA ASN A 307 -9.19 14.71 1.15
C ASN A 307 -10.05 13.55 0.62
N LYS A 308 -10.93 13.82 -0.35
CA LYS A 308 -11.75 12.77 -0.97
C LYS A 308 -10.90 11.79 -1.76
N ALA A 309 -9.96 12.28 -2.58
CA ALA A 309 -9.10 11.47 -3.42
C ALA A 309 -8.17 10.57 -2.58
N PHE A 310 -7.50 11.13 -1.56
CA PHE A 310 -6.63 10.36 -0.68
C PHE A 310 -7.38 9.39 0.25
N ARG A 311 -8.63 9.66 0.61
CA ARG A 311 -9.46 8.68 1.35
C ARG A 311 -9.90 7.49 0.50
N ALA A 312 -10.00 7.67 -0.80
CA ALA A 312 -10.31 6.60 -1.73
C ALA A 312 -9.06 5.79 -2.12
N ASP A 313 -7.87 6.38 -1.95
CA ASP A 313 -6.59 5.70 -2.22
C ASP A 313 -6.25 4.68 -1.14
N ALA A 314 -5.57 3.60 -1.53
CA ALA A 314 -5.15 2.55 -0.59
C ALA A 314 -4.02 3.00 0.36
N GLY A 315 -3.28 4.06 0.00
CA GLY A 315 -2.14 4.56 0.77
C GLY A 315 -2.54 5.50 1.92
N GLU A 316 -1.92 5.34 3.07
CA GLU A 316 -2.11 6.24 4.21
C GLU A 316 -1.50 7.62 3.93
N ALA A 317 -2.29 8.68 4.04
CA ALA A 317 -1.84 10.06 3.92
C ALA A 317 -2.44 10.96 5.00
N SER A 318 -1.69 11.97 5.42
CA SER A 318 -2.12 13.02 6.35
C SER A 318 -1.92 14.38 5.73
N MET A 319 -2.96 15.21 5.73
CA MET A 319 -2.94 16.57 5.19
C MET A 319 -2.41 17.54 6.25
N ALA A 320 -1.29 18.23 5.95
CA ALA A 320 -0.75 19.27 6.82
C ALA A 320 -1.39 20.64 6.54
N GLY A 321 -1.77 20.90 5.28
CA GLY A 321 -2.45 22.12 4.88
C GLY A 321 -1.59 23.10 4.09
N TRP A 322 -2.08 24.35 3.95
CA TRP A 322 -1.41 25.38 3.17
C TRP A 322 -0.27 26.05 3.93
N THR A 323 0.87 26.19 3.26
CA THR A 323 1.99 26.96 3.77
C THR A 323 1.72 28.48 3.65
N PRO A 324 2.49 29.33 4.38
CA PRO A 324 2.43 30.77 4.19
C PRO A 324 2.73 31.24 2.76
N LEU A 325 3.54 30.49 2.02
CA LEU A 325 3.91 30.80 0.63
C LEU A 325 2.85 30.38 -0.38
N GLY A 326 1.88 29.53 0.05
CA GLY A 326 0.76 29.16 -0.81
C GLY A 326 0.82 27.74 -1.37
N ASN A 327 1.80 26.96 -1.01
CA ASN A 327 1.90 25.55 -1.38
C ASN A 327 1.08 24.71 -0.42
N PHE A 328 0.68 23.52 -0.84
CA PHE A 328 -0.03 22.56 0.02
C PHE A 328 0.90 21.44 0.46
N GLU A 329 0.93 21.14 1.76
CA GLU A 329 1.75 20.07 2.34
C GLU A 329 0.90 18.88 2.76
N LEU A 330 1.41 17.69 2.47
CA LEU A 330 0.90 16.43 2.99
C LEU A 330 2.04 15.46 3.26
N ALA A 331 1.79 14.44 4.07
CA ALA A 331 2.67 13.32 4.26
C ALA A 331 1.97 12.03 3.83
N ARG A 332 2.65 11.21 3.02
CA ARG A 332 2.20 9.90 2.57
C ARG A 332 3.15 8.82 3.08
N ARG A 333 2.60 7.71 3.52
CA ARG A 333 3.42 6.56 3.93
C ARG A 333 4.23 6.04 2.76
N ARG A 334 5.47 5.58 3.03
CA ARG A 334 6.31 4.86 2.08
C ARG A 334 6.02 3.37 2.21
N ASP A 335 4.95 2.93 1.62
CA ASP A 335 4.46 1.55 1.65
C ASP A 335 4.82 0.75 0.39
N ARG A 336 5.41 1.39 -0.61
CA ARG A 336 5.86 0.80 -1.87
C ARG A 336 7.26 1.31 -2.24
N ALA A 337 8.02 0.46 -2.91
CA ALA A 337 9.29 0.86 -3.53
C ALA A 337 9.05 1.86 -4.67
N ALA A 338 10.02 2.75 -4.88
CA ALA A 338 10.04 3.58 -6.09
C ALA A 338 10.20 2.71 -7.33
N LEU A 339 9.80 3.23 -8.48
CA LEU A 339 9.97 2.51 -9.75
C LEU A 339 11.42 2.05 -9.92
N PRO A 340 11.66 0.76 -10.13
CA PRO A 340 13.01 0.24 -10.33
C PRO A 340 13.57 0.67 -11.68
N GLY A 341 14.90 0.70 -11.81
CA GLY A 341 15.59 1.17 -13.02
C GLY A 341 15.32 0.36 -14.28
N TRP A 342 14.86 -0.89 -14.15
CA TRP A 342 14.50 -1.74 -15.30
C TRP A 342 13.12 -1.39 -15.90
N VAL A 343 12.34 -0.53 -15.27
CA VAL A 343 11.06 -0.01 -15.82
C VAL A 343 11.30 1.20 -16.74
N ALA A 344 12.47 1.82 -16.70
CA ALA A 344 12.80 3.08 -17.37
C ALA A 344 13.09 2.93 -18.87
#